data_b926fa8bf11f43561915e6ee79c6b594
#
_entry.id   b926fa8bf11f43561915e6ee79c6b594
#
_cell.length_a   1.000
_cell.length_b   1.000
_cell.length_c   1.000
_cell.angle_alpha   90.00
_cell.angle_beta   90.00
_cell.angle_gamma   90.00
#
_symmetry.space_group_name_H-M   'P 1'
#
loop_
_entity.id
_entity.type
_entity.pdbx_description
1 polymer ?
#
loop_
_entity_poly.entity_id
_entity_poly.type
_entity_poly.pdbx_seq_one_letter_code
_entity_poly.pdbx_strand_id
1 'polypeptide(L)'
;FAQEIVFVGSMAIILFLMNKLVKELPQDLRLTVVGTAIIIFIFRAMPGPGPGLSWFEIDVLEFNEQFFSVLSLIASVLTLVGIILLRPFMANNSIARIIVILSVAGAILFLPSVGMYYGFHNWTSSITNGVVDAKFIAILNTALESPLGQVSMIPLLAWIAKNAPSHLKATFFAVFASFTNLALSASALGTKYLNEIYVITR
;
A
#
# COMPACT_ATOMS: atom_id res chain seq x y z
N PHE A 1 22.99 -5.90 -7.04
CA PHE A 1 23.22 -4.97 -8.19
C PHE A 1 22.28 -5.23 -9.37
N ALA A 2 21.88 -6.49 -9.68
CA ALA A 2 21.01 -6.75 -10.84
C ALA A 2 19.61 -6.11 -10.71
N GLN A 3 19.02 -6.16 -9.53
CA GLN A 3 17.70 -5.55 -9.26
C GLN A 3 17.72 -4.03 -9.38
N GLU A 4 18.77 -3.40 -8.89
CA GLU A 4 18.98 -1.95 -8.96
C GLU A 4 19.14 -1.49 -10.42
N ILE A 5 19.91 -2.21 -11.22
CA ILE A 5 20.08 -1.90 -12.65
C ILE A 5 18.74 -2.01 -13.39
N VAL A 6 18.00 -3.09 -13.17
CA VAL A 6 16.66 -3.27 -13.77
C VAL A 6 15.71 -2.17 -13.31
N PHE A 7 15.73 -1.81 -12.03
CA PHE A 7 14.89 -0.74 -11.48
C PHE A 7 15.23 0.61 -12.14
N VAL A 8 16.49 0.99 -12.19
CA VAL A 8 16.93 2.27 -12.79
C VAL A 8 16.59 2.31 -14.28
N GLY A 9 16.84 1.22 -15.02
CA GLY A 9 16.48 1.13 -16.43
C GLY A 9 14.98 1.25 -16.67
N SER A 10 14.17 0.55 -15.86
CA SER A 10 12.71 0.62 -15.93
C SER A 10 12.20 2.02 -15.57
N MET A 11 12.79 2.66 -14.55
CA MET A 11 12.48 4.04 -14.16
C MET A 11 12.74 5.01 -15.31
N ALA A 12 13.89 4.91 -15.96
CA ALA A 12 14.23 5.78 -17.08
C ALA A 12 13.23 5.65 -18.24
N ILE A 13 12.87 4.41 -18.60
CA ILE A 13 11.90 4.14 -19.68
C ILE A 13 10.52 4.69 -19.32
N ILE A 14 10.03 4.42 -18.10
CA ILE A 14 8.69 4.84 -17.67
C ILE A 14 8.62 6.37 -17.56
N LEU A 15 9.64 7.03 -17.02
CA LEU A 15 9.69 8.49 -16.97
C LEU A 15 9.73 9.12 -18.37
N PHE A 16 10.46 8.52 -19.32
CA PHE A 16 10.46 8.96 -20.71
C PHE A 16 9.06 8.85 -21.33
N LEU A 17 8.37 7.71 -21.15
CA LEU A 17 7.01 7.51 -21.66
C LEU A 17 6.01 8.46 -20.98
N MET A 18 6.10 8.66 -19.67
CA MET A 18 5.26 9.62 -18.94
C MET A 18 5.47 11.04 -19.46
N ASN A 19 6.72 11.48 -19.64
CA ASN A 19 7.01 12.80 -20.18
C ASN A 19 6.39 13.00 -21.58
N LYS A 20 6.47 11.97 -22.43
CA LYS A 20 5.85 12.01 -23.77
C LYS A 20 4.33 12.13 -23.67
N LEU A 21 3.69 11.33 -22.80
CA LEU A 21 2.24 11.36 -22.62
C LEU A 21 1.74 12.66 -21.98
N VAL A 22 2.47 13.19 -20.99
CA VAL A 22 2.09 14.45 -20.32
C VAL A 22 2.12 15.62 -21.31
N LYS A 23 3.01 15.60 -22.32
CA LYS A 23 3.06 16.62 -23.36
C LYS A 23 1.83 16.64 -24.27
N GLU A 24 1.09 15.54 -24.38
CA GLU A 24 -0.18 15.48 -25.13
C GLU A 24 -1.36 16.10 -24.36
N LEU A 25 -1.18 16.39 -23.07
CA LEU A 25 -2.21 17.01 -22.25
C LEU A 25 -2.23 18.54 -22.39
N PRO A 26 -3.39 19.19 -22.17
CA PRO A 26 -3.48 20.64 -21.96
C PRO A 26 -2.55 21.09 -20.84
N GLN A 27 -2.00 22.30 -20.95
CA GLN A 27 -0.96 22.81 -20.03
C GLN A 27 -1.43 22.88 -18.58
N ASP A 28 -2.70 23.22 -18.35
CA ASP A 28 -3.35 23.29 -17.04
C ASP A 28 -3.42 21.93 -16.34
N LEU A 29 -3.56 20.83 -17.10
CA LEU A 29 -3.62 19.48 -16.56
C LEU A 29 -2.23 18.86 -16.29
N ARG A 30 -1.18 19.33 -16.96
CA ARG A 30 0.17 18.73 -16.84
C ARG A 30 0.69 18.75 -15.41
N LEU A 31 0.60 19.91 -14.73
CA LEU A 31 1.06 20.05 -13.35
C LEU A 31 0.26 19.18 -12.39
N THR A 32 -1.05 19.09 -12.58
CA THR A 32 -1.93 18.26 -11.77
C THR A 32 -1.59 16.77 -11.95
N VAL A 33 -1.34 16.32 -13.19
CA VAL A 33 -0.97 14.93 -13.49
C VAL A 33 0.36 14.57 -12.84
N VAL A 34 1.38 15.41 -13.06
CA VAL A 34 2.72 15.17 -12.54
C VAL A 34 2.72 15.21 -11.00
N GLY A 35 2.07 16.22 -10.40
CA GLY A 35 1.94 16.30 -8.94
C GLY A 35 1.22 15.09 -8.34
N THR A 36 0.13 14.65 -8.94
CA THR A 36 -0.61 13.46 -8.51
C THR A 36 0.25 12.20 -8.64
N ALA A 37 0.97 12.04 -9.75
CA ALA A 37 1.87 10.91 -9.96
C ALA A 37 2.98 10.86 -8.89
N ILE A 38 3.59 12.00 -8.56
CA ILE A 38 4.63 12.08 -7.52
C ILE A 38 4.08 11.69 -6.15
N ILE A 39 2.91 12.23 -5.76
CA ILE A 39 2.27 11.92 -4.48
C ILE A 39 2.01 10.41 -4.36
N ILE A 40 1.45 9.80 -5.41
CA ILE A 40 1.14 8.37 -5.43
C ILE A 40 2.43 7.54 -5.40
N PHE A 41 3.46 7.98 -6.17
CA PHE A 41 4.74 7.28 -6.17
C PHE A 41 5.37 7.26 -4.78
N ILE A 42 5.47 8.42 -4.12
CA ILE A 42 6.03 8.52 -2.76
C ILE A 42 5.24 7.64 -1.79
N PHE A 43 3.90 7.72 -1.82
CA PHE A 43 3.05 6.91 -0.94
C PHE A 43 3.26 5.40 -1.14
N ARG A 44 3.34 4.95 -2.39
CA ARG A 44 3.50 3.52 -2.70
C ARG A 44 4.95 3.01 -2.60
N ALA A 45 5.92 3.91 -2.68
CA ALA A 45 7.35 3.58 -2.56
C ALA A 45 7.84 3.51 -1.10
N MET A 46 6.96 3.79 -0.12
CA MET A 46 7.31 3.63 1.29
C MET A 46 7.69 2.19 1.60
N PRO A 47 8.88 1.95 2.18
CA PRO A 47 9.30 0.62 2.58
C PRO A 47 8.35 0.03 3.64
N GLY A 48 8.05 -1.24 3.52
CA GLY A 48 7.31 -2.00 4.53
C GLY A 48 8.22 -2.83 5.43
N PRO A 49 7.68 -3.55 6.41
CA PRO A 49 8.48 -4.39 7.33
C PRO A 49 9.09 -5.61 6.64
N GLY A 50 8.65 -5.95 5.43
CA GLY A 50 9.18 -7.07 4.66
C GLY A 50 8.97 -8.44 5.32
N PRO A 51 9.82 -9.43 4.99
CA PRO A 51 9.69 -10.80 5.50
C PRO A 51 9.83 -10.92 7.02
N GLY A 52 10.51 -9.97 7.66
CA GLY A 52 10.72 -9.99 9.11
C GLY A 52 9.43 -10.00 9.91
N LEU A 53 8.38 -9.30 9.45
CA LEU A 53 7.07 -9.34 10.09
C LEU A 53 6.46 -10.74 10.01
N SER A 54 6.47 -11.36 8.84
CA SER A 54 5.93 -12.71 8.67
C SER A 54 6.70 -13.76 9.48
N TRP A 55 8.00 -13.63 9.59
CA TRP A 55 8.80 -14.52 10.46
C TRP A 55 8.44 -14.33 11.93
N PHE A 56 8.27 -13.08 12.38
CA PHE A 56 7.81 -12.80 13.74
C PHE A 56 6.42 -13.40 14.00
N GLU A 57 5.50 -13.26 13.07
CA GLU A 57 4.15 -13.82 13.18
C GLU A 57 4.14 -15.36 13.23
N ILE A 58 5.02 -16.01 12.47
CA ILE A 58 5.12 -17.48 12.45
C ILE A 58 5.91 -18.00 13.66
N ASP A 59 7.11 -17.47 13.90
CA ASP A 59 8.08 -18.06 14.82
C ASP A 59 7.85 -17.60 16.28
N VAL A 60 7.28 -16.39 16.50
CA VAL A 60 7.06 -15.82 17.84
C VAL A 60 5.59 -15.83 18.22
N LEU A 61 4.69 -15.44 17.32
CA LEU A 61 3.25 -15.44 17.59
C LEU A 61 2.58 -16.78 17.30
N GLU A 62 3.31 -17.75 16.73
CA GLU A 62 2.86 -19.10 16.42
C GLU A 62 1.63 -19.14 15.49
N PHE A 63 1.55 -18.20 14.54
CA PHE A 63 0.49 -18.19 13.54
C PHE A 63 0.73 -19.29 12.51
N ASN A 64 -0.24 -20.17 12.35
CA ASN A 64 -0.19 -21.25 11.38
C ASN A 64 -0.82 -20.86 10.03
N GLU A 65 -0.58 -21.68 9.00
CA GLU A 65 -1.09 -21.44 7.64
C GLU A 65 -2.62 -21.33 7.58
N GLN A 66 -3.33 -22.10 8.41
CA GLN A 66 -4.79 -22.02 8.49
C GLN A 66 -5.25 -20.66 9.00
N PHE A 67 -4.56 -20.08 10.00
CA PHE A 67 -4.88 -18.76 10.52
C PHE A 67 -4.62 -17.67 9.47
N PHE A 68 -3.51 -17.72 8.74
CA PHE A 68 -3.26 -16.79 7.63
C PHE A 68 -4.31 -16.91 6.53
N SER A 69 -4.82 -18.11 6.24
CA SER A 69 -5.92 -18.31 5.30
C SER A 69 -7.20 -17.62 5.77
N VAL A 70 -7.51 -17.70 7.07
CA VAL A 70 -8.65 -16.98 7.68
C VAL A 70 -8.47 -15.47 7.57
N LEU A 71 -7.29 -14.94 7.90
CA LEU A 71 -6.99 -13.51 7.75
C LEU A 71 -7.16 -13.04 6.30
N SER A 72 -6.67 -13.83 5.35
CA SER A 72 -6.79 -13.53 3.91
C SER A 72 -8.25 -13.52 3.44
N LEU A 73 -9.08 -14.43 3.96
CA LEU A 73 -10.52 -14.45 3.68
C LEU A 73 -11.20 -13.20 4.23
N ILE A 74 -10.94 -12.86 5.49
CA ILE A 74 -11.46 -11.65 6.14
C ILE A 74 -11.03 -10.41 5.34
N ALA A 75 -9.75 -10.31 4.99
CA ALA A 75 -9.20 -9.21 4.21
C ALA A 75 -9.92 -9.07 2.86
N SER A 76 -10.10 -10.17 2.13
CA SER A 76 -10.74 -10.17 0.82
C SER A 76 -12.18 -9.67 0.88
N VAL A 77 -12.97 -10.21 1.82
CA VAL A 77 -14.37 -9.82 2.01
C VAL A 77 -14.48 -8.35 2.42
N LEU A 78 -13.69 -7.92 3.40
CA LEU A 78 -13.75 -6.55 3.92
C LEU A 78 -13.19 -5.52 2.94
N THR A 79 -12.25 -5.90 2.09
CA THR A 79 -11.81 -5.05 0.97
C THR A 79 -12.96 -4.76 0.01
N LEU A 80 -13.76 -5.77 -0.36
CA LEU A 80 -14.94 -5.58 -1.22
C LEU A 80 -16.00 -4.70 -0.54
N VAL A 81 -16.27 -4.95 0.74
CA VAL A 81 -17.17 -4.11 1.54
C VAL A 81 -16.64 -2.68 1.62
N GLY A 82 -15.34 -2.51 1.84
CA GLY A 82 -14.66 -1.21 1.90
C GLY A 82 -14.81 -0.40 0.62
N ILE A 83 -14.68 -1.04 -0.55
CA ILE A 83 -14.89 -0.37 -1.84
C ILE A 83 -16.30 0.22 -1.93
N ILE A 84 -17.30 -0.51 -1.49
CA ILE A 84 -18.71 -0.07 -1.54
C ILE A 84 -18.95 1.06 -0.53
N LEU A 85 -18.55 0.87 0.72
CA LEU A 85 -18.80 1.82 1.81
C LEU A 85 -18.00 3.13 1.62
N LEU A 86 -16.75 3.05 1.13
CA LEU A 86 -15.88 4.20 0.98
C LEU A 86 -16.02 4.88 -0.40
N ARG A 87 -16.93 4.40 -1.26
CA ARG A 87 -17.21 5.01 -2.56
C ARG A 87 -17.50 6.51 -2.47
N PRO A 88 -18.40 7.00 -1.58
CA PRO A 88 -18.67 8.44 -1.47
C PRO A 88 -17.43 9.23 -0.98
N PHE A 89 -16.64 8.66 -0.09
CA PHE A 89 -15.38 9.26 0.36
C PHE A 89 -14.38 9.41 -0.81
N MET A 90 -14.21 8.36 -1.61
CA MET A 90 -13.34 8.37 -2.80
C MET A 90 -13.80 9.36 -3.88
N ALA A 91 -15.12 9.49 -4.07
CA ALA A 91 -15.69 10.37 -5.09
C ALA A 91 -15.61 11.87 -4.73
N ASN A 92 -15.71 12.20 -3.45
CA ASN A 92 -15.84 13.58 -2.96
C ASN A 92 -14.53 14.21 -2.48
N ASN A 93 -13.42 13.46 -2.49
CA ASN A 93 -12.14 13.95 -2.01
C ASN A 93 -11.09 13.93 -3.12
N SER A 94 -10.13 14.87 -3.04
CA SER A 94 -8.96 14.86 -3.92
C SER A 94 -8.03 13.68 -3.58
N ILE A 95 -7.28 13.19 -4.56
CA ILE A 95 -6.32 12.08 -4.37
C ILE A 95 -5.31 12.42 -3.27
N ALA A 96 -4.80 13.66 -3.24
CA ALA A 96 -3.85 14.09 -2.21
C ALA A 96 -4.45 13.98 -0.80
N ARG A 97 -5.71 14.43 -0.61
CA ARG A 97 -6.43 14.31 0.68
C ARG A 97 -6.64 12.86 1.08
N ILE A 98 -7.04 12.01 0.13
CA ILE A 98 -7.19 10.57 0.37
C ILE A 98 -5.88 9.98 0.86
N ILE A 99 -4.76 10.27 0.18
CA ILE A 99 -3.44 9.74 0.55
C ILE A 99 -3.00 10.20 1.93
N VAL A 100 -3.20 11.48 2.28
CA VAL A 100 -2.88 11.98 3.63
C VAL A 100 -3.69 11.22 4.69
N ILE A 101 -5.00 11.06 4.49
CA ILE A 101 -5.85 10.32 5.43
C ILE A 101 -5.41 8.87 5.54
N LEU A 102 -5.12 8.20 4.40
CA LEU A 102 -4.63 6.82 4.40
C LEU A 102 -3.26 6.67 5.09
N SER A 103 -2.36 7.64 4.91
CA SER A 103 -1.05 7.61 5.58
C SER A 103 -1.19 7.71 7.09
N VAL A 104 -2.05 8.62 7.58
CA VAL A 104 -2.31 8.76 9.02
C VAL A 104 -3.02 7.53 9.57
N ALA A 105 -4.07 7.07 8.88
CA ALA A 105 -4.81 5.87 9.29
C ALA A 105 -3.90 4.64 9.29
N GLY A 106 -3.11 4.44 8.25
CA GLY A 106 -2.15 3.33 8.15
C GLY A 106 -1.10 3.36 9.27
N ALA A 107 -0.57 4.54 9.61
CA ALA A 107 0.36 4.68 10.73
C ALA A 107 -0.29 4.28 12.07
N ILE A 108 -1.55 4.69 12.32
CA ILE A 108 -2.29 4.32 13.53
C ILE A 108 -2.60 2.83 13.54
N LEU A 109 -3.06 2.28 12.42
CA LEU A 109 -3.40 0.85 12.29
C LEU A 109 -2.17 -0.07 12.37
N PHE A 110 -0.98 0.45 12.11
CA PHE A 110 0.26 -0.32 12.29
C PHE A 110 0.73 -0.40 13.75
N LEU A 111 0.25 0.48 14.64
CA LEU A 111 0.64 0.49 16.05
C LEU A 111 0.36 -0.84 16.78
N PRO A 112 -0.76 -1.57 16.57
CA PRO A 112 -0.96 -2.88 17.20
C PRO A 112 0.13 -3.89 16.81
N SER A 113 0.59 -3.92 15.57
CA SER A 113 1.69 -4.79 15.13
C SER A 113 3.00 -4.45 15.83
N VAL A 114 3.32 -3.16 15.96
CA VAL A 114 4.46 -2.68 16.76
C VAL A 114 4.28 -3.06 18.23
N GLY A 115 3.08 -2.88 18.78
CA GLY A 115 2.76 -3.27 20.15
C GLY A 115 2.96 -4.76 20.41
N MET A 116 2.54 -5.62 19.46
CA MET A 116 2.75 -7.08 19.59
C MET A 116 4.23 -7.45 19.62
N TYR A 117 5.09 -6.75 18.88
CA TYR A 117 6.54 -6.93 18.93
C TYR A 117 7.10 -6.65 20.35
N TYR A 118 6.56 -5.66 21.06
CA TYR A 118 6.92 -5.34 22.44
C TYR A 118 6.11 -6.11 23.50
N GLY A 119 5.38 -7.15 23.12
CA GLY A 119 4.65 -8.02 24.06
C GLY A 119 3.29 -7.48 24.50
N PHE A 120 2.74 -6.47 23.82
CA PHE A 120 1.41 -5.90 24.15
C PHE A 120 0.31 -6.96 24.20
N HIS A 121 0.36 -7.95 23.31
CA HIS A 121 -0.58 -9.09 23.28
C HIS A 121 -0.55 -9.94 24.56
N ASN A 122 0.60 -10.05 25.22
CA ASN A 122 0.72 -10.78 26.50
C ASN A 122 0.01 -10.01 27.64
N TRP A 123 0.18 -8.69 27.66
CA TRP A 123 -0.49 -7.84 28.64
C TRP A 123 -2.01 -7.83 28.42
N THR A 124 -2.49 -7.65 27.20
CA THR A 124 -3.94 -7.69 26.91
C THR A 124 -4.54 -9.06 27.19
N SER A 125 -3.86 -10.15 26.87
CA SER A 125 -4.28 -11.52 27.18
C SER A 125 -4.42 -11.72 28.69
N SER A 126 -3.47 -11.24 29.50
CA SER A 126 -3.49 -11.40 30.94
C SER A 126 -4.68 -10.68 31.62
N ILE A 127 -5.00 -9.46 31.18
CA ILE A 127 -6.12 -8.67 31.76
C ILE A 127 -7.50 -9.08 31.23
N THR A 128 -7.56 -9.79 30.10
CA THR A 128 -8.82 -10.24 29.49
C THR A 128 -9.06 -11.75 29.62
N ASN A 129 -8.33 -12.43 30.48
CA ASN A 129 -8.40 -13.89 30.66
C ASN A 129 -8.23 -14.66 29.34
N GLY A 130 -7.29 -14.22 28.49
CA GLY A 130 -6.97 -14.89 27.22
C GLY A 130 -7.83 -14.48 26.02
N VAL A 131 -8.83 -13.59 26.19
CA VAL A 131 -9.73 -13.21 25.09
C VAL A 131 -9.02 -12.32 24.06
N VAL A 132 -8.24 -11.33 24.50
CA VAL A 132 -7.53 -10.42 23.61
C VAL A 132 -6.07 -10.87 23.51
N ASP A 133 -5.86 -11.97 22.81
CA ASP A 133 -4.55 -12.53 22.48
C ASP A 133 -3.99 -11.97 21.15
N ALA A 134 -2.83 -12.46 20.70
CA ALA A 134 -2.20 -12.04 19.44
C ALA A 134 -3.11 -12.31 18.24
N LYS A 135 -3.85 -13.41 18.21
CA LYS A 135 -4.75 -13.76 17.11
C LYS A 135 -5.94 -12.82 17.02
N PHE A 136 -6.53 -12.47 18.16
CA PHE A 136 -7.61 -11.48 18.22
C PHE A 136 -7.15 -10.13 17.71
N ILE A 137 -5.95 -9.66 18.13
CA ILE A 137 -5.38 -8.39 17.68
C ILE A 137 -5.13 -8.43 16.16
N ALA A 138 -4.58 -9.53 15.63
CA ALA A 138 -4.35 -9.68 14.20
C ALA A 138 -5.65 -9.66 13.37
N ILE A 139 -6.71 -10.34 13.85
CA ILE A 139 -8.04 -10.31 13.20
C ILE A 139 -8.61 -8.89 13.19
N LEU A 140 -8.56 -8.21 14.33
CA LEU A 140 -9.08 -6.84 14.45
C LEU A 140 -8.31 -5.88 13.55
N ASN A 141 -6.97 -5.99 13.54
CA ASN A 141 -6.11 -5.17 12.68
C ASN A 141 -6.43 -5.41 11.19
N THR A 142 -6.50 -6.68 10.76
CA THR A 142 -6.89 -7.06 9.41
C THR A 142 -8.28 -6.50 9.05
N ALA A 143 -9.23 -6.58 9.97
CA ALA A 143 -10.59 -6.08 9.74
C ALA A 143 -10.65 -4.55 9.56
N LEU A 144 -9.81 -3.80 10.26
CA LEU A 144 -9.77 -2.34 10.16
C LEU A 144 -8.95 -1.84 8.96
N GLU A 145 -7.89 -2.54 8.59
CA GLU A 145 -6.98 -2.14 7.53
C GLU A 145 -7.50 -2.53 6.14
N SER A 146 -8.09 -3.71 5.99
CA SER A 146 -8.49 -4.25 4.69
C SER A 146 -9.46 -3.39 3.90
N PRO A 147 -10.46 -2.72 4.50
CA PRO A 147 -11.35 -1.79 3.78
C PRO A 147 -10.61 -0.65 3.09
N LEU A 148 -9.43 -0.27 3.59
CA LEU A 148 -8.64 0.85 3.07
C LEU A 148 -7.73 0.45 1.89
N GLY A 149 -7.51 -0.84 1.67
CA GLY A 149 -6.51 -1.35 0.74
C GLY A 149 -6.64 -0.85 -0.71
N GLN A 150 -7.87 -0.62 -1.20
CA GLN A 150 -8.12 -0.16 -2.56
C GLN A 150 -8.44 1.34 -2.68
N VAL A 151 -8.53 2.06 -1.57
CA VAL A 151 -8.99 3.45 -1.53
C VAL A 151 -8.02 4.41 -2.23
N SER A 152 -6.73 4.10 -2.29
CA SER A 152 -5.75 4.91 -3.02
C SER A 152 -5.76 4.68 -4.53
N MET A 153 -6.09 3.45 -4.96
CA MET A 153 -5.96 3.04 -6.36
C MET A 153 -7.18 3.41 -7.19
N ILE A 154 -8.39 3.21 -6.67
CA ILE A 154 -9.64 3.43 -7.41
C ILE A 154 -9.81 4.89 -7.86
N PRO A 155 -9.61 5.91 -6.99
CA PRO A 155 -9.70 7.31 -7.41
C PRO A 155 -8.69 7.70 -8.48
N LEU A 156 -7.47 7.13 -8.42
CA LEU A 156 -6.47 7.35 -9.45
C LEU A 156 -6.94 6.84 -10.82
N LEU A 157 -7.43 5.60 -10.87
CA LEU A 157 -7.92 5.01 -12.11
C LEU A 157 -9.12 5.78 -12.67
N ALA A 158 -10.05 6.19 -11.80
CA ALA A 158 -11.20 7.01 -12.17
C ALA A 158 -10.76 8.39 -12.70
N TRP A 159 -9.77 9.00 -12.07
CA TRP A 159 -9.22 10.28 -12.51
C TRP A 159 -8.56 10.19 -13.90
N ILE A 160 -7.77 9.13 -14.15
CA ILE A 160 -7.18 8.85 -15.48
C ILE A 160 -8.29 8.67 -16.51
N ALA A 161 -9.31 7.85 -16.21
CA ALA A 161 -10.43 7.60 -17.12
C ALA A 161 -11.17 8.88 -17.52
N LYS A 162 -11.27 9.86 -16.61
CA LYS A 162 -11.93 11.15 -16.83
C LYS A 162 -11.08 12.13 -17.62
N ASN A 163 -9.78 12.21 -17.36
CA ASN A 163 -8.92 13.28 -17.85
C ASN A 163 -8.01 12.87 -19.03
N ALA A 164 -7.79 11.59 -19.26
CA ALA A 164 -6.99 11.14 -20.40
C ALA A 164 -7.73 11.37 -21.72
N PRO A 165 -7.02 11.85 -22.78
CA PRO A 165 -7.58 11.97 -24.11
C PRO A 165 -8.19 10.64 -24.59
N SER A 166 -9.32 10.66 -25.28
CA SER A 166 -10.08 9.45 -25.65
C SER A 166 -9.26 8.45 -26.45
N HIS A 167 -8.40 8.93 -27.36
CA HIS A 167 -7.53 8.10 -28.19
C HIS A 167 -6.27 7.58 -27.48
N LEU A 168 -5.96 8.07 -26.26
CA LEU A 168 -4.78 7.67 -25.46
C LEU A 168 -5.13 7.03 -24.13
N LYS A 169 -6.41 6.83 -23.80
CA LYS A 169 -6.85 6.31 -22.48
C LYS A 169 -6.13 5.01 -22.12
N ALA A 170 -6.08 4.04 -23.02
CA ALA A 170 -5.42 2.76 -22.77
C ALA A 170 -3.92 2.93 -22.47
N THR A 171 -3.24 3.81 -23.22
CA THR A 171 -1.82 4.11 -23.01
C THR A 171 -1.58 4.80 -21.66
N PHE A 172 -2.44 5.76 -21.28
CA PHE A 172 -2.38 6.40 -19.97
C PHE A 172 -2.54 5.36 -18.84
N PHE A 173 -3.55 4.48 -18.93
CA PHE A 173 -3.72 3.40 -17.95
C PHE A 173 -2.49 2.51 -17.86
N ALA A 174 -1.94 2.07 -18.98
CA ALA A 174 -0.77 1.20 -19.01
C ALA A 174 0.46 1.87 -18.38
N VAL A 175 0.76 3.12 -18.75
CA VAL A 175 1.93 3.85 -18.23
C VAL A 175 1.77 4.17 -16.74
N PHE A 176 0.60 4.61 -16.29
CA PHE A 176 0.35 4.86 -14.87
C PHE A 176 0.36 3.59 -14.04
N ALA A 177 -0.19 2.48 -14.54
CA ALA A 177 -0.09 1.19 -13.89
C ALA A 177 1.38 0.74 -13.75
N SER A 178 2.18 0.89 -14.82
CA SER A 178 3.60 0.59 -14.79
C SER A 178 4.35 1.47 -13.80
N PHE A 179 4.02 2.77 -13.73
CA PHE A 179 4.61 3.71 -12.78
C PHE A 179 4.28 3.36 -11.33
N THR A 180 3.03 2.97 -11.04
CA THR A 180 2.64 2.53 -9.69
C THR A 180 3.30 1.20 -9.31
N ASN A 181 3.49 0.27 -10.25
CA ASN A 181 4.23 -0.96 -10.00
C ASN A 181 5.73 -0.69 -9.78
N LEU A 182 6.29 0.30 -10.46
CA LEU A 182 7.66 0.72 -10.22
C LEU A 182 7.84 1.31 -8.80
N ALA A 183 6.84 2.03 -8.28
CA ALA A 183 6.84 2.48 -6.91
C ALA A 183 6.86 1.31 -5.90
N LEU A 184 6.13 0.22 -6.17
CA LEU A 184 6.23 -1.01 -5.36
C LEU A 184 7.61 -1.66 -5.44
N SER A 185 8.25 -1.62 -6.60
CA SER A 185 9.64 -2.09 -6.74
C SER A 185 10.62 -1.22 -5.95
N ALA A 186 10.40 0.10 -5.90
CA ALA A 186 11.16 1.02 -5.04
C ALA A 186 10.94 0.70 -3.55
N SER A 187 9.70 0.43 -3.13
CA SER A 187 9.36 -0.03 -1.78
C SER A 187 10.11 -1.31 -1.42
N ALA A 188 10.11 -2.32 -2.29
CA ALA A 188 10.80 -3.58 -2.08
C ALA A 188 12.33 -3.40 -1.96
N LEU A 189 12.94 -2.54 -2.80
CA LEU A 189 14.35 -2.19 -2.68
C LEU A 189 14.65 -1.45 -1.38
N GLY A 190 13.80 -0.50 -0.99
CA GLY A 190 13.91 0.21 0.28
C GLY A 190 13.85 -0.75 1.48
N THR A 191 12.90 -1.69 1.47
CA THR A 191 12.79 -2.75 2.50
C THR A 191 14.05 -3.61 2.55
N LYS A 192 14.59 -4.03 1.39
CA LYS A 192 15.85 -4.79 1.32
C LYS A 192 16.98 -4.06 2.03
N TYR A 193 17.21 -2.78 1.70
CA TYR A 193 18.29 -2.00 2.32
C TYR A 193 18.05 -1.74 3.82
N LEU A 194 16.81 -1.52 4.24
CA LEU A 194 16.49 -1.41 5.67
C LEU A 194 16.79 -2.71 6.41
N ASN A 195 16.46 -3.85 5.82
CA ASN A 195 16.73 -5.15 6.42
C ASN A 195 18.24 -5.47 6.47
N GLU A 196 19.04 -4.97 5.52
CA GLU A 196 20.51 -5.06 5.57
C GLU A 196 21.09 -4.18 6.69
N ILE A 197 20.56 -2.95 6.89
CA ILE A 197 21.01 -2.02 7.94
C ILE A 197 20.65 -2.56 9.33
N TYR A 198 19.44 -3.04 9.52
CA TYR A 198 18.95 -3.54 10.82
C TYR A 198 19.18 -5.04 11.04
N VAL A 199 19.84 -5.70 10.10
CA VAL A 199 20.24 -7.14 10.17
C VAL A 199 19.04 -8.02 10.54
N ILE A 200 17.97 -7.95 9.76
CA ILE A 200 16.79 -8.81 9.93
C ILE A 200 17.13 -10.21 9.40
N THR A 201 17.25 -11.17 10.30
CA THR A 201 17.49 -12.59 10.00
C THR A 201 16.39 -13.45 10.61
N ARG A 202 16.17 -14.62 10.02
CA ARG A 202 15.29 -15.66 10.60
C ARG A 202 16.07 -16.56 11.54
#